data_5382d5d742264a705638ab5cd97e3e4c
#
_entry.id   5382d5d742264a705638ab5cd97e3e4c
#
_cell.length_a   1.000
_cell.length_b   1.000
_cell.length_c   1.000
_cell.angle_alpha   90.00
_cell.angle_beta   90.00
_cell.angle_gamma   90.00
#
_symmetry.space_group_name_H-M   'P 1'
#
loop_
_entity.id
_entity.type
_entity.pdbx_description
1 polymer ?
#
loop_
_entity_poly.entity_id
_entity_poly.type
_entity_poly.pdbx_seq_one_letter_code
_entity_poly.pdbx_strand_id
1 'polypeptide(L)'
;QVNGISIIVIRGTANEGNVLSDIDVRLVSDARTGIKLHKGFRDAAVTIMQIIDTSTKTGRTIVQGQTFTYPLEHTVHVTGHSLGGAVAQIIGMWLHKRGKNVQIYSYGSPKVSDQVLSDGQPTHWRVVRLSDPIPFTPPWPYRHTGLFIDSQDLDWGPDNDNGLISETDGLDHAIAKYVETLKEQL
;
A
#
# COMPACT_ATOMS: atom_id res chain seq x y z
N GLN A 1 4.76 11.46 -14.31
CA GLN A 1 6.00 10.78 -14.70
C GLN A 1 7.21 11.66 -14.37
N VAL A 2 8.24 11.07 -13.82
CA VAL A 2 9.51 11.75 -13.53
C VAL A 2 10.63 10.84 -14.02
N ASN A 3 11.46 11.33 -14.92
CA ASN A 3 12.65 10.60 -15.45
C ASN A 3 12.37 9.17 -15.96
N GLY A 4 11.27 8.94 -16.68
CA GLY A 4 10.91 7.61 -17.18
C GLY A 4 10.33 6.67 -16.13
N ILE A 5 9.88 7.19 -15.00
CA ILE A 5 9.21 6.43 -13.93
C ILE A 5 7.77 6.90 -13.82
N SER A 6 6.82 5.98 -13.79
CA SER A 6 5.44 6.27 -13.43
C SER A 6 5.26 6.17 -11.91
N ILE A 7 4.67 7.18 -11.29
CA ILE A 7 4.35 7.17 -9.86
C ILE A 7 2.83 7.10 -9.71
N ILE A 8 2.35 6.09 -9.01
CA ILE A 8 0.94 5.90 -8.67
C ILE A 8 0.79 6.16 -7.17
N VAL A 9 0.03 7.20 -6.83
CA VAL A 9 -0.26 7.55 -5.44
C VAL A 9 -1.71 7.21 -5.14
N ILE A 10 -1.94 6.37 -4.13
CA ILE A 10 -3.28 5.93 -3.75
C ILE A 10 -3.65 6.57 -2.42
N ARG A 11 -4.70 7.38 -2.47
CA ARG A 11 -5.22 8.02 -1.27
C ARG A 11 -5.91 6.99 -0.38
N GLY A 12 -5.63 7.03 0.92
CA GLY A 12 -6.41 6.35 1.94
C GLY A 12 -7.76 7.02 2.20
N THR A 13 -8.54 6.47 3.12
CA THR A 13 -9.82 7.04 3.53
C THR A 13 -9.61 8.29 4.37
N ALA A 14 -10.44 9.32 4.16
CA ALA A 14 -10.31 10.60 4.87
C ALA A 14 -10.76 10.54 6.35
N ASN A 15 -11.57 9.54 6.73
CA ASN A 15 -12.07 9.36 8.10
C ASN A 15 -11.26 8.27 8.80
N GLU A 16 -10.22 8.64 9.52
CA GLU A 16 -9.26 7.74 10.14
C GLU A 16 -9.86 6.88 11.27
N GLY A 17 -10.94 7.33 11.93
CA GLY A 17 -11.51 6.65 13.10
C GLY A 17 -12.31 5.37 12.85
N ASN A 18 -12.79 5.09 11.63
CA ASN A 18 -13.64 3.93 11.31
C ASN A 18 -13.20 3.14 10.08
N VAL A 19 -11.98 3.35 9.61
CA VAL A 19 -11.51 2.84 8.32
C VAL A 19 -11.55 1.33 8.18
N LEU A 20 -11.40 0.60 9.28
CA LEU A 20 -11.31 -0.86 9.25
C LEU A 20 -12.58 -1.58 9.73
N SER A 21 -13.52 -0.88 10.39
CA SER A 21 -14.70 -1.51 10.96
C SER A 21 -15.72 -1.96 9.91
N ASP A 22 -15.79 -1.26 8.78
CA ASP A 22 -16.79 -1.50 7.74
C ASP A 22 -16.24 -2.24 6.51
N ILE A 23 -14.94 -2.56 6.49
CA ILE A 23 -14.30 -3.21 5.35
C ILE A 23 -14.41 -4.73 5.49
N ASP A 24 -14.86 -5.39 4.42
CA ASP A 24 -14.97 -6.85 4.35
C ASP A 24 -13.60 -7.52 4.52
N VAL A 25 -13.33 -8.02 5.73
CA VAL A 25 -12.05 -8.62 6.13
C VAL A 25 -11.84 -10.06 5.64
N ARG A 26 -12.78 -10.63 4.87
CA ARG A 26 -12.62 -12.00 4.39
C ARG A 26 -11.41 -12.14 3.47
N LEU A 27 -10.74 -13.27 3.57
CA LEU A 27 -9.72 -13.68 2.62
C LEU A 27 -10.37 -14.31 1.38
N VAL A 28 -10.02 -13.81 0.21
CA VAL A 28 -10.52 -14.32 -1.07
C VAL A 28 -9.36 -14.63 -2.00
N SER A 29 -9.46 -15.74 -2.73
CA SER A 29 -8.45 -16.11 -3.73
C SER A 29 -8.35 -15.05 -4.82
N ASP A 30 -7.13 -14.65 -5.16
CA ASP A 30 -6.85 -13.76 -6.26
C ASP A 30 -6.08 -14.49 -7.35
N ALA A 31 -6.72 -14.65 -8.52
CA ALA A 31 -6.14 -15.41 -9.64
C ALA A 31 -4.91 -14.72 -10.26
N ARG A 32 -4.72 -13.41 -10.06
CA ARG A 32 -3.58 -12.66 -10.60
C ARG A 32 -2.29 -12.93 -9.82
N THR A 33 -2.41 -13.08 -8.51
CA THR A 33 -1.26 -13.32 -7.62
C THR A 33 -1.12 -14.78 -7.23
N GLY A 34 -2.20 -15.55 -7.27
CA GLY A 34 -2.23 -16.95 -6.81
C GLY A 34 -2.37 -17.09 -5.29
N ILE A 35 -2.51 -16.01 -4.55
CA ILE A 35 -2.65 -15.99 -3.09
C ILE A 35 -4.05 -15.52 -2.67
N LYS A 36 -4.34 -15.64 -1.38
CA LYS A 36 -5.54 -15.02 -0.80
C LYS A 36 -5.24 -13.59 -0.38
N LEU A 37 -6.16 -12.69 -0.71
CA LEU A 37 -6.10 -11.29 -0.37
C LEU A 37 -7.31 -10.86 0.46
N HIS A 38 -7.13 -9.85 1.29
CA HIS A 38 -8.21 -9.16 1.99
C HIS A 38 -9.24 -8.62 0.97
N LYS A 39 -10.48 -9.08 1.08
CA LYS A 39 -11.53 -8.84 0.06
C LYS A 39 -11.74 -7.35 -0.21
N GLY A 40 -11.95 -6.55 0.84
CA GLY A 40 -12.21 -5.13 0.68
C GLY A 40 -11.08 -4.38 -0.03
N PHE A 41 -9.82 -4.67 0.32
CA PHE A 41 -8.66 -4.03 -0.34
C PHE A 41 -8.50 -4.52 -1.78
N ARG A 42 -8.75 -5.82 -2.04
CA ARG A 42 -8.72 -6.35 -3.40
C ARG A 42 -9.78 -5.71 -4.28
N ASP A 43 -11.00 -5.54 -3.79
CA ASP A 43 -12.09 -4.95 -4.57
C ASP A 43 -11.83 -3.47 -4.87
N ALA A 44 -11.27 -2.73 -3.92
CA ALA A 44 -10.79 -1.36 -4.15
C ALA A 44 -9.67 -1.33 -5.21
N ALA A 45 -8.72 -2.26 -5.13
CA ALA A 45 -7.64 -2.38 -6.11
C ALA A 45 -8.17 -2.71 -7.52
N VAL A 46 -9.21 -3.55 -7.64
CA VAL A 46 -9.87 -3.83 -8.93
C VAL A 46 -10.42 -2.55 -9.55
N THR A 47 -11.13 -1.75 -8.77
CA THR A 47 -11.70 -0.48 -9.24
C THR A 47 -10.61 0.48 -9.73
N ILE A 48 -9.54 0.63 -8.96
CA ILE A 48 -8.43 1.53 -9.33
C ILE A 48 -7.69 1.00 -10.56
N MET A 49 -7.44 -0.31 -10.65
CA MET A 49 -6.82 -0.90 -11.85
C MET A 49 -7.65 -0.71 -13.11
N GLN A 50 -8.98 -0.75 -13.02
CA GLN A 50 -9.85 -0.42 -14.16
C GLN A 50 -9.66 1.02 -14.63
N ILE A 51 -9.52 1.96 -13.71
CA ILE A 51 -9.21 3.37 -14.02
C ILE A 51 -7.84 3.47 -14.70
N ILE A 52 -6.81 2.85 -14.14
CA ILE A 52 -5.46 2.83 -14.71
C ILE A 52 -5.47 2.23 -16.12
N ASP A 53 -6.09 1.06 -16.31
CA ASP A 53 -6.15 0.37 -17.59
C ASP A 53 -6.93 1.18 -18.64
N THR A 54 -8.01 1.85 -18.25
CA THR A 54 -8.76 2.72 -19.15
C THR A 54 -7.94 3.95 -19.54
N SER A 55 -7.31 4.58 -18.56
CA SER A 55 -6.48 5.77 -18.79
C SER A 55 -5.29 5.48 -19.71
N THR A 56 -4.64 4.34 -19.54
CA THR A 56 -3.49 3.94 -20.37
C THR A 56 -3.90 3.52 -21.79
N LYS A 57 -5.11 2.98 -22.00
CA LYS A 57 -5.62 2.61 -23.31
C LYS A 57 -6.09 3.81 -24.12
N THR A 58 -6.75 4.75 -23.48
CA THR A 58 -7.33 5.93 -24.14
C THR A 58 -6.35 7.08 -24.25
N GLY A 59 -5.17 6.97 -23.62
CA GLY A 59 -4.21 8.05 -23.54
C GLY A 59 -4.74 9.29 -22.81
N ARG A 60 -5.79 9.13 -22.01
CA ARG A 60 -6.43 10.26 -21.31
C ARG A 60 -6.82 9.88 -19.89
N THR A 61 -6.32 10.61 -18.92
CA THR A 61 -6.83 10.62 -17.55
C THR A 61 -7.23 12.04 -17.18
N ILE A 62 -8.44 12.23 -16.70
CA ILE A 62 -8.90 13.52 -16.20
C ILE A 62 -8.78 13.48 -14.68
N VAL A 63 -7.87 14.30 -14.15
CA VAL A 63 -7.75 14.55 -12.72
C VAL A 63 -7.94 16.06 -12.51
N GLN A 64 -8.94 16.44 -11.73
CA GLN A 64 -9.27 17.86 -11.47
C GLN A 64 -9.41 18.72 -12.74
N GLY A 65 -10.03 18.16 -13.79
CA GLY A 65 -10.25 18.87 -15.06
C GLY A 65 -9.05 18.97 -15.99
N GLN A 66 -7.90 18.43 -15.62
CA GLN A 66 -6.73 18.34 -16.51
C GLN A 66 -6.63 16.95 -17.14
N THR A 67 -6.34 16.91 -18.43
CA THR A 67 -6.15 15.67 -19.20
C THR A 67 -4.69 15.29 -19.20
N PHE A 68 -4.36 14.14 -18.63
CA PHE A 68 -3.02 13.55 -18.69
C PHE A 68 -3.05 12.33 -19.62
N THR A 69 -2.07 12.26 -20.51
CA THR A 69 -1.93 11.17 -21.49
C THR A 69 -0.58 10.51 -21.30
N TYR A 70 -0.54 9.37 -20.59
CA TYR A 70 0.70 8.62 -20.53
C TYR A 70 0.44 7.11 -20.39
N PRO A 71 1.02 6.27 -21.26
CA PRO A 71 1.16 4.85 -20.94
C PRO A 71 2.02 4.73 -19.67
N LEU A 72 1.76 3.70 -18.85
CA LEU A 72 2.66 3.41 -17.72
C LEU A 72 4.04 3.07 -18.25
N GLU A 73 5.05 3.72 -17.72
CA GLU A 73 6.44 3.38 -17.97
C GLU A 73 6.75 1.93 -17.59
N HIS A 74 7.91 1.42 -17.99
CA HIS A 74 8.35 0.09 -17.56
C HIS A 74 8.58 0.05 -16.05
N THR A 75 9.17 1.12 -15.49
CA THR A 75 9.38 1.26 -14.05
C THR A 75 8.20 2.02 -13.43
N VAL A 76 7.60 1.42 -12.40
CA VAL A 76 6.44 1.97 -11.71
C VAL A 76 6.68 1.96 -10.21
N HIS A 77 6.53 3.12 -9.58
CA HIS A 77 6.47 3.23 -8.14
C HIS A 77 5.01 3.37 -7.70
N VAL A 78 4.59 2.55 -6.76
CA VAL A 78 3.22 2.58 -6.22
C VAL A 78 3.30 2.89 -4.74
N THR A 79 2.54 3.89 -4.30
CA THR A 79 2.60 4.35 -2.91
C THR A 79 1.22 4.70 -2.36
N GLY A 80 1.08 4.62 -1.05
CA GLY A 80 -0.13 5.02 -0.34
C GLY A 80 0.01 4.93 1.18
N HIS A 81 -0.90 5.59 1.86
CA HIS A 81 -1.03 5.59 3.32
C HIS A 81 -2.29 4.86 3.74
N SER A 82 -2.27 4.17 4.89
CA SER A 82 -3.43 3.49 5.46
C SER A 82 -4.03 2.49 4.46
N LEU A 83 -5.36 2.49 4.25
CA LEU A 83 -6.05 1.73 3.21
C LEU A 83 -5.40 1.92 1.82
N GLY A 84 -4.95 3.14 1.49
CA GLY A 84 -4.24 3.40 0.23
C GLY A 84 -2.93 2.63 0.12
N GLY A 85 -2.23 2.40 1.24
CA GLY A 85 -1.03 1.56 1.31
C GLY A 85 -1.32 0.09 1.02
N ALA A 86 -2.40 -0.46 1.60
CA ALA A 86 -2.85 -1.82 1.33
C ALA A 86 -3.24 -2.03 -0.15
N VAL A 87 -3.96 -1.07 -0.71
CA VAL A 87 -4.33 -1.09 -2.13
C VAL A 87 -3.10 -0.93 -3.02
N ALA A 88 -2.15 -0.06 -2.65
CA ALA A 88 -0.88 0.13 -3.36
C ALA A 88 -0.08 -1.18 -3.44
N GLN A 89 -0.02 -1.93 -2.35
CA GLN A 89 0.62 -3.24 -2.32
C GLN A 89 -0.01 -4.20 -3.34
N ILE A 90 -1.34 -4.30 -3.36
CA ILE A 90 -2.05 -5.20 -4.28
C ILE A 90 -1.84 -4.79 -5.75
N ILE A 91 -1.97 -3.50 -6.05
CA ILE A 91 -1.75 -2.96 -7.40
C ILE A 91 -0.30 -3.20 -7.84
N GLY A 92 0.66 -2.97 -6.96
CA GLY A 92 2.07 -3.23 -7.24
C GLY A 92 2.34 -4.68 -7.61
N MET A 93 1.78 -5.64 -6.86
CA MET A 93 1.86 -7.05 -7.19
C MET A 93 1.25 -7.37 -8.58
N TRP A 94 0.08 -6.80 -8.90
CA TRP A 94 -0.57 -7.03 -10.18
C TRP A 94 0.20 -6.43 -11.36
N LEU A 95 0.79 -5.24 -11.20
CA LEU A 95 1.62 -4.63 -12.22
C LEU A 95 2.93 -5.41 -12.43
N HIS A 96 3.51 -5.91 -11.35
CA HIS A 96 4.69 -6.78 -11.43
C HIS A 96 4.39 -8.07 -12.20
N LYS A 97 3.26 -8.72 -11.94
CA LYS A 97 2.80 -9.89 -12.71
C LYS A 97 2.54 -9.58 -14.18
N ARG A 98 2.32 -8.32 -14.54
CA ARG A 98 2.22 -7.84 -15.93
C ARG A 98 3.58 -7.47 -16.55
N GLY A 99 4.70 -7.80 -15.90
CA GLY A 99 6.05 -7.55 -16.39
C GLY A 99 6.58 -6.14 -16.16
N LYS A 100 5.95 -5.34 -15.29
CA LYS A 100 6.50 -4.05 -14.89
C LYS A 100 7.60 -4.22 -13.83
N ASN A 101 8.61 -3.35 -13.87
CA ASN A 101 9.58 -3.19 -12.80
C ASN A 101 8.95 -2.32 -11.72
N VAL A 102 8.55 -2.92 -10.60
CA VAL A 102 7.71 -2.25 -9.59
C VAL A 102 8.46 -2.11 -8.27
N GLN A 103 8.32 -0.94 -7.66
CA GLN A 103 8.64 -0.70 -6.26
C GLN A 103 7.40 -0.19 -5.54
N ILE A 104 7.16 -0.70 -4.33
CA ILE A 104 6.01 -0.35 -3.50
C ILE A 104 6.51 0.36 -2.24
N TYR A 105 5.85 1.46 -1.90
CA TYR A 105 6.09 2.20 -0.66
C TYR A 105 4.77 2.37 0.07
N SER A 106 4.61 1.75 1.23
CA SER A 106 3.41 1.90 2.03
C SER A 106 3.72 2.52 3.40
N TYR A 107 2.82 3.36 3.86
CA TYR A 107 2.92 4.08 5.12
C TYR A 107 1.72 3.73 5.99
N GLY A 108 1.92 3.23 7.20
CA GLY A 108 0.82 2.86 8.10
C GLY A 108 -0.17 1.87 7.49
N SER A 109 0.28 0.99 6.61
CA SER A 109 -0.60 0.09 5.86
C SER A 109 -1.03 -1.11 6.70
N PRO A 110 -2.33 -1.47 6.70
CA PRO A 110 -2.78 -2.73 7.25
C PRO A 110 -2.30 -3.93 6.42
N LYS A 111 -2.43 -5.12 6.99
CA LYS A 111 -2.07 -6.39 6.37
C LYS A 111 -3.04 -6.77 5.25
N VAL A 112 -2.54 -7.31 4.15
CA VAL A 112 -3.37 -7.60 2.96
C VAL A 112 -3.57 -9.09 2.65
N SER A 113 -2.77 -9.97 3.23
CA SER A 113 -2.76 -11.42 2.92
C SER A 113 -2.50 -12.26 4.17
N ASP A 114 -2.82 -13.55 4.10
CA ASP A 114 -2.43 -14.56 5.08
C ASP A 114 -1.04 -15.17 4.79
N GLN A 115 -0.36 -14.70 3.75
CA GLN A 115 0.93 -15.22 3.32
C GLN A 115 2.00 -14.13 3.37
N VAL A 116 3.19 -14.53 3.84
CA VAL A 116 4.40 -13.74 3.63
C VAL A 116 4.85 -13.96 2.20
N LEU A 117 4.91 -12.88 1.43
CA LEU A 117 5.35 -12.96 0.04
C LEU A 117 6.88 -13.00 0.02
N SER A 118 7.42 -14.04 -0.56
CA SER A 118 8.85 -14.27 -0.73
C SER A 118 9.32 -13.96 -2.17
N ASP A 119 10.33 -14.63 -2.62
CA ASP A 119 11.00 -14.44 -3.90
C ASP A 119 10.07 -14.24 -5.12
N GLY A 120 10.50 -13.37 -6.04
CA GLY A 120 9.76 -13.05 -7.26
C GLY A 120 8.61 -12.06 -7.07
N GLN A 121 8.56 -11.37 -5.95
CA GLN A 121 7.64 -10.26 -5.70
C GLN A 121 8.33 -8.91 -5.91
N PRO A 122 7.58 -7.82 -6.15
CA PRO A 122 8.17 -6.50 -6.24
C PRO A 122 8.76 -6.09 -4.88
N THR A 123 9.82 -5.29 -4.90
CA THR A 123 10.35 -4.68 -3.68
C THR A 123 9.27 -3.84 -3.01
N HIS A 124 9.02 -4.10 -1.74
CA HIS A 124 8.03 -3.39 -0.95
C HIS A 124 8.68 -2.84 0.33
N TRP A 125 8.73 -1.53 0.43
CA TRP A 125 9.18 -0.79 1.59
C TRP A 125 7.97 -0.40 2.43
N ARG A 126 7.91 -0.91 3.66
CA ARG A 126 6.78 -0.74 4.55
C ARG A 126 7.19 0.14 5.74
N VAL A 127 6.84 1.41 5.66
CA VAL A 127 7.14 2.41 6.69
C VAL A 127 6.05 2.36 7.76
N VAL A 128 6.45 2.14 9.00
CA VAL A 128 5.55 1.97 10.15
C VAL A 128 6.01 2.84 11.30
N ARG A 129 5.05 3.46 12.00
CA ARG A 129 5.24 4.00 13.34
C ARG A 129 4.79 2.92 14.33
N LEU A 130 5.62 2.56 15.30
CA LEU A 130 5.28 1.50 16.26
C LEU A 130 4.08 1.88 17.16
N SER A 131 3.81 3.17 17.31
CA SER A 131 2.63 3.68 18.01
C SER A 131 1.34 3.69 17.18
N ASP A 132 1.41 3.43 15.86
CA ASP A 132 0.24 3.34 14.98
C ASP A 132 -0.39 1.94 15.06
N PRO A 133 -1.66 1.79 15.49
CA PRO A 133 -2.28 0.47 15.61
C PRO A 133 -2.67 -0.16 14.26
N ILE A 134 -2.83 0.65 13.20
CA ILE A 134 -3.36 0.18 11.91
C ILE A 134 -2.47 -0.85 11.23
N PRO A 135 -1.13 -0.72 11.19
CA PRO A 135 -0.27 -1.75 10.60
C PRO A 135 -0.41 -3.13 11.24
N PHE A 136 -0.84 -3.20 12.50
CA PHE A 136 -1.02 -4.48 13.19
C PHE A 136 -2.36 -5.16 12.89
N THR A 137 -3.22 -4.53 12.09
CA THR A 137 -4.53 -5.05 11.70
C THR A 137 -4.53 -5.55 10.23
N PRO A 138 -5.45 -6.44 9.85
CA PRO A 138 -6.22 -7.34 10.71
C PRO A 138 -5.32 -8.30 11.51
N PRO A 139 -5.84 -8.90 12.60
CA PRO A 139 -5.09 -9.89 13.36
C PRO A 139 -4.88 -11.20 12.57
N TRP A 140 -4.26 -12.19 13.19
CA TRP A 140 -4.11 -13.51 12.59
C TRP A 140 -5.41 -13.98 11.90
N PRO A 141 -5.38 -14.60 10.69
CA PRO A 141 -4.19 -15.17 10.02
C PRO A 141 -3.41 -14.20 9.12
N TYR A 142 -3.76 -12.92 9.11
CA TYR A 142 -3.09 -11.95 8.27
C TYR A 142 -1.64 -11.73 8.67
N ARG A 143 -0.78 -11.56 7.67
CA ARG A 143 0.65 -11.33 7.82
C ARG A 143 1.10 -10.14 6.97
N HIS A 144 2.18 -9.53 7.37
CA HIS A 144 2.84 -8.54 6.56
C HIS A 144 3.72 -9.16 5.50
N THR A 145 3.98 -8.41 4.44
CA THR A 145 4.99 -8.67 3.44
C THR A 145 5.79 -7.40 3.20
N GLY A 146 7.03 -7.54 2.74
CA GLY A 146 7.90 -6.42 2.46
C GLY A 146 8.92 -6.15 3.57
N LEU A 147 9.81 -5.20 3.31
CA LEU A 147 10.85 -4.78 4.23
C LEU A 147 10.27 -3.77 5.21
N PHE A 148 10.40 -4.05 6.48
CA PHE A 148 9.98 -3.15 7.55
C PHE A 148 10.96 -1.99 7.69
N ILE A 149 10.43 -0.78 7.84
CA ILE A 149 11.18 0.42 8.20
C ILE A 149 10.44 1.10 9.35
N ASP A 150 11.10 1.19 10.51
CA ASP A 150 10.60 2.07 11.56
C ASP A 150 10.78 3.53 11.16
N SER A 151 9.71 4.29 11.19
CA SER A 151 9.77 5.70 10.80
C SER A 151 10.49 6.58 11.81
N GLN A 152 10.65 6.12 13.05
CA GLN A 152 11.22 6.92 14.13
C GLN A 152 12.76 6.92 14.15
N ASP A 153 13.39 5.81 13.80
CA ASP A 153 14.85 5.67 13.78
C ASP A 153 15.41 5.21 12.43
N LEU A 154 14.52 4.98 11.44
CA LEU A 154 14.84 4.42 10.13
C LEU A 154 15.53 3.05 10.20
N ASP A 155 15.41 2.37 11.33
CA ASP A 155 15.88 0.99 11.43
C ASP A 155 15.06 0.08 10.51
N TRP A 156 15.73 -0.88 9.90
CA TRP A 156 15.10 -1.77 8.93
C TRP A 156 15.50 -3.21 9.19
N GLY A 157 14.57 -4.12 8.98
CA GLY A 157 14.83 -5.53 9.21
C GLY A 157 13.71 -6.46 8.77
N PRO A 158 13.89 -7.77 8.99
CA PRO A 158 12.80 -8.70 8.85
C PRO A 158 11.69 -8.35 9.85
N ASP A 159 10.47 -8.42 9.37
CA ASP A 159 9.28 -8.06 10.12
C ASP A 159 9.20 -8.80 11.46
N ASN A 160 9.13 -8.06 12.52
CA ASN A 160 8.78 -8.57 13.83
C ASN A 160 7.27 -8.33 14.03
N ASP A 161 6.45 -9.26 13.55
CA ASP A 161 4.98 -9.22 13.68
C ASP A 161 4.50 -9.20 15.15
N ASN A 162 5.44 -9.25 16.09
CA ASN A 162 5.24 -9.20 17.54
C ASN A 162 5.23 -7.79 18.13
N GLY A 163 5.04 -6.76 17.30
CA GLY A 163 4.98 -5.37 17.76
C GLY A 163 4.03 -5.21 18.94
N LEU A 164 4.59 -4.88 20.08
CA LEU A 164 3.81 -4.43 21.24
C LEU A 164 3.17 -3.10 20.83
N ILE A 165 1.85 -3.11 20.68
CA ILE A 165 1.08 -1.88 20.55
C ILE A 165 1.30 -1.10 21.84
N SER A 166 2.05 -0.02 21.80
CA SER A 166 2.08 0.94 22.91
C SER A 166 0.68 1.56 23.01
N GLU A 167 0.27 1.94 24.22
CA GLU A 167 -0.99 2.66 24.39
C GLU A 167 -0.98 3.89 23.48
N THR A 168 -1.90 3.91 22.48
CA THR A 168 -1.99 4.97 21.48
C THR A 168 -3.37 5.60 21.53
N ASP A 169 -3.43 6.89 21.31
CA ASP A 169 -4.68 7.63 21.20
C ASP A 169 -5.31 7.58 19.80
N GLY A 170 -4.74 6.79 18.89
CA GLY A 170 -5.17 6.67 17.49
C GLY A 170 -4.74 7.84 16.61
N LEU A 171 -4.18 8.91 17.16
CA LEU A 171 -3.70 10.07 16.39
C LEU A 171 -2.40 9.78 15.63
N ASP A 172 -1.67 8.76 16.04
CA ASP A 172 -0.39 8.36 15.43
C ASP A 172 -0.55 7.75 14.02
N HIS A 173 -1.78 7.40 13.63
CA HIS A 173 -2.06 6.92 12.28
C HIS A 173 -2.10 8.03 11.23
N ALA A 174 -2.23 9.29 11.62
CA ALA A 174 -2.36 10.40 10.67
C ALA A 174 -1.14 10.51 9.74
N ILE A 175 -1.38 10.67 8.42
CA ILE A 175 -0.29 10.83 7.43
C ILE A 175 0.66 11.97 7.78
N ALA A 176 0.15 13.03 8.44
CA ALA A 176 0.96 14.16 8.89
C ALA A 176 2.05 13.72 9.87
N LYS A 177 1.78 12.74 10.74
CA LYS A 177 2.75 12.19 11.68
C LYS A 177 3.87 11.43 10.99
N TYR A 178 3.56 10.66 9.95
CA TYR A 178 4.57 10.02 9.12
C TYR A 178 5.46 11.03 8.41
N VAL A 179 4.88 12.09 7.84
CA VAL A 179 5.61 13.15 7.16
C VAL A 179 6.50 13.93 8.15
N GLU A 180 6.00 14.25 9.34
CA GLU A 180 6.75 14.93 10.39
C GLU A 180 7.97 14.12 10.80
N THR A 181 7.76 12.86 11.19
CA THR A 181 8.84 11.96 11.64
C THR A 181 9.91 11.77 10.56
N LEU A 182 9.51 11.55 9.31
CA LEU A 182 10.48 11.35 8.22
C LEU A 182 11.26 12.62 7.88
N LYS A 183 10.69 13.83 8.09
CA LYS A 183 11.41 15.09 7.91
C LYS A 183 12.47 15.34 8.97
N GLU A 184 12.27 14.84 10.18
CA GLU A 184 13.25 14.96 11.28
C GLU A 184 14.48 14.10 11.05
N GLN A 185 14.40 13.09 10.14
CA GLN A 185 15.48 12.18 9.80
C GLN A 185 16.31 12.64 8.58
N LEU A 186 15.87 13.68 7.86
CA LEU A 186 16.56 14.22 6.67
C LEU A 186 17.40 15.45 7.02
#